data_66afe6951114a1a1b3dec16c3660adc2
#
_entry.id   66afe6951114a1a1b3dec16c3660adc2
#
_cell.length_a   1.000
_cell.length_b   1.000
_cell.length_c   1.000
_cell.angle_alpha   90.00
_cell.angle_beta   90.00
_cell.angle_gamma   90.00
#
_symmetry.space_group_name_H-M   'P 1'
#
loop_
_entity.id
_entity.type
_entity.pdbx_description
1 polymer ?
#
loop_
_entity_poly.entity_id
_entity_poly.type
_entity_poly.pdbx_seq_one_letter_code
_entity_poly.pdbx_strand_id
1 'polypeptide(L)'
;MSEKLSQPHKLSWQELGEYRQDQAGKIRELTARFGRVVPVTMVGIPLYLISEPEIIRELLVRHPDELHKDRFTAHVFRRMLGDGLLTAEDAKWSRQRKLIQPIFHAGHIQDFADTFTALAGEMCERWPVGATLQLEKEMMALTLRIICRTMFSEEIAGQIEQLEKHLEVIVAEAQKQLDFGLRIPSWLPLPTYRRQNKAIAGISDLLRQIIQKRQAQLAQGREVPADLLTMLLTARYEDGQPMAEEQVLHECLTIFFAGHETTAVSLTWCWTLLLQHPAILARLTAEVSGVLGDRPVRYDDLAQLPYLSQVIKETLRLYPPAAAIAREVMQPFEAGGFQFKAKETLIVSIDTLHHQADFFPEPDQFNPDRFGPEQAQPGRYTYMPFGAGSRICVGNAFATLEMQMVLATMVQQLQLALLPGQQFGPAQLITLKPQDGVQIKVESKRLA
;
A
#
# COMPACT_ATOMS: atom_id res chain seq x y z
N MET A 1 -10.47 -0.29 -32.38
CA MET A 1 -11.89 0.12 -32.14
C MET A 1 -12.43 -0.81 -31.05
N SER A 2 -12.81 -0.28 -29.88
CA SER A 2 -13.40 -1.08 -28.81
C SER A 2 -14.83 -1.51 -29.18
N GLU A 3 -15.18 -2.78 -28.94
CA GLU A 3 -16.56 -3.27 -29.08
C GLU A 3 -17.43 -2.61 -28.02
N LYS A 4 -18.40 -1.77 -28.41
CA LYS A 4 -19.38 -1.25 -27.45
C LYS A 4 -20.33 -2.36 -27.03
N LEU A 5 -20.30 -2.71 -25.74
CA LEU A 5 -21.22 -3.69 -25.18
C LEU A 5 -22.63 -3.10 -25.08
N SER A 6 -23.61 -3.77 -25.70
CA SER A 6 -25.05 -3.48 -25.54
C SER A 6 -25.62 -4.07 -24.24
N GLN A 7 -24.93 -5.02 -23.63
CA GLN A 7 -25.27 -5.69 -22.37
C GLN A 7 -23.99 -5.97 -21.58
N PRO A 8 -24.05 -6.10 -20.24
CA PRO A 8 -22.89 -6.48 -19.42
C PRO A 8 -22.25 -7.79 -19.89
N HIS A 9 -20.91 -7.79 -20.02
CA HIS A 9 -20.16 -9.00 -20.34
C HIS A 9 -20.24 -9.99 -19.18
N LYS A 10 -20.77 -11.19 -19.43
CA LYS A 10 -20.82 -12.26 -18.43
C LYS A 10 -19.53 -13.07 -18.49
N LEU A 11 -18.76 -13.02 -17.41
CA LEU A 11 -17.54 -13.86 -17.33
C LEU A 11 -17.91 -15.33 -17.39
N SER A 12 -17.31 -16.04 -18.34
CA SER A 12 -17.34 -17.51 -18.41
C SER A 12 -16.56 -18.14 -17.24
N TRP A 13 -16.74 -19.43 -17.01
CA TRP A 13 -15.96 -20.15 -15.98
C TRP A 13 -14.45 -20.12 -16.25
N GLN A 14 -14.06 -20.14 -17.53
CA GLN A 14 -12.67 -20.00 -17.93
C GLN A 14 -12.13 -18.60 -17.57
N GLU A 15 -12.81 -17.53 -17.97
CA GLU A 15 -12.44 -16.16 -17.66
C GLU A 15 -12.39 -15.88 -16.15
N LEU A 16 -13.28 -16.52 -15.37
CA LEU A 16 -13.22 -16.49 -13.91
C LEU A 16 -11.95 -17.18 -13.37
N GLY A 17 -11.54 -18.28 -14.00
CA GLY A 17 -10.28 -18.94 -13.67
C GLY A 17 -9.07 -18.04 -13.94
N GLU A 18 -9.04 -17.42 -15.11
CA GLU A 18 -8.00 -16.46 -15.53
C GLU A 18 -7.98 -15.22 -14.60
N TYR A 19 -9.16 -14.67 -14.30
CA TYR A 19 -9.28 -13.54 -13.34
C TYR A 19 -8.74 -13.88 -11.94
N ARG A 20 -8.94 -15.11 -11.47
CA ARG A 20 -8.39 -15.55 -10.17
C ARG A 20 -6.88 -15.73 -10.19
N GLN A 21 -6.30 -16.10 -11.33
CA GLN A 21 -4.85 -16.29 -11.48
C GLN A 21 -4.13 -14.95 -11.67
N ASP A 22 -4.68 -14.08 -12.51
CA ASP A 22 -4.16 -12.75 -12.81
C ASP A 22 -5.30 -11.74 -12.94
N GLN A 23 -5.72 -11.19 -11.83
CA GLN A 23 -6.81 -10.21 -11.78
C GLN A 23 -6.48 -8.95 -12.57
N ALA A 24 -5.28 -8.41 -12.39
CA ALA A 24 -4.84 -7.18 -13.04
C ALA A 24 -4.74 -7.36 -14.57
N GLY A 25 -4.10 -8.45 -15.02
CA GLY A 25 -3.99 -8.77 -16.45
C GLY A 25 -5.35 -9.01 -17.10
N LYS A 26 -6.27 -9.71 -16.42
CA LYS A 26 -7.63 -9.92 -16.95
C LYS A 26 -8.43 -8.64 -17.05
N ILE A 27 -8.32 -7.73 -16.10
CA ILE A 27 -8.97 -6.41 -16.18
C ILE A 27 -8.37 -5.61 -17.34
N ARG A 28 -7.05 -5.63 -17.56
CA ARG A 28 -6.40 -4.99 -18.70
C ARG A 28 -6.91 -5.54 -20.03
N GLU A 29 -7.00 -6.86 -20.16
CA GLU A 29 -7.54 -7.53 -21.35
C GLU A 29 -8.98 -7.08 -21.66
N LEU A 30 -9.88 -7.15 -20.67
CA LEU A 30 -11.27 -6.74 -20.83
C LEU A 30 -11.40 -5.25 -21.19
N THR A 31 -10.58 -4.41 -20.58
CA THR A 31 -10.54 -2.97 -20.87
C THR A 31 -10.02 -2.70 -22.29
N ALA A 32 -8.99 -3.40 -22.73
CA ALA A 32 -8.47 -3.27 -24.09
C ALA A 32 -9.51 -3.70 -25.15
N ARG A 33 -10.30 -4.72 -24.84
CA ARG A 33 -11.34 -5.25 -25.74
C ARG A 33 -12.60 -4.39 -25.77
N PHE A 34 -13.12 -3.99 -24.63
CA PHE A 34 -14.46 -3.38 -24.51
C PHE A 34 -14.44 -1.89 -24.19
N GLY A 35 -13.27 -1.30 -23.93
CA GLY A 35 -13.11 0.12 -23.59
C GLY A 35 -12.86 0.34 -22.11
N ARG A 36 -12.73 1.60 -21.70
CA ARG A 36 -12.26 2.00 -20.36
C ARG A 36 -13.32 1.95 -19.25
N VAL A 37 -14.57 1.67 -19.62
CA VAL A 37 -15.67 1.43 -18.69
C VAL A 37 -16.41 0.19 -19.16
N VAL A 38 -16.21 -0.91 -18.47
CA VAL A 38 -16.71 -2.23 -18.87
C VAL A 38 -17.74 -2.73 -17.87
N PRO A 39 -19.03 -2.75 -18.21
CA PRO A 39 -20.03 -3.43 -17.40
C PRO A 39 -19.82 -4.95 -17.49
N VAL A 40 -19.68 -5.60 -16.34
CA VAL A 40 -19.39 -7.03 -16.23
C VAL A 40 -20.37 -7.68 -15.25
N THR A 41 -20.71 -8.95 -15.49
CA THR A 41 -21.40 -9.78 -14.50
C THR A 41 -20.49 -10.93 -14.09
N MET A 42 -20.09 -10.94 -12.83
CA MET A 42 -19.23 -11.96 -12.23
C MET A 42 -20.04 -12.78 -11.21
N VAL A 43 -20.30 -14.06 -11.51
CA VAL A 43 -21.11 -14.97 -10.66
C VAL A 43 -22.47 -14.36 -10.27
N GLY A 44 -23.12 -13.68 -11.22
CA GLY A 44 -24.41 -13.03 -11.01
C GLY A 44 -24.36 -11.65 -10.31
N ILE A 45 -23.18 -11.18 -9.95
CA ILE A 45 -22.97 -9.86 -9.34
C ILE A 45 -22.65 -8.85 -10.45
N PRO A 46 -23.45 -7.77 -10.61
CA PRO A 46 -23.14 -6.72 -11.56
C PRO A 46 -22.01 -5.82 -11.02
N LEU A 47 -21.01 -5.56 -11.85
CA LEU A 47 -19.91 -4.68 -11.52
C LEU A 47 -19.43 -3.91 -12.77
N TYR A 48 -18.71 -2.82 -12.55
CA TYR A 48 -18.05 -2.05 -13.59
C TYR A 48 -16.54 -2.05 -13.36
N LEU A 49 -15.78 -2.34 -14.42
CA LEU A 49 -14.34 -2.12 -14.47
C LEU A 49 -14.11 -0.72 -15.05
N ILE A 50 -13.43 0.15 -14.30
CA ILE A 50 -13.30 1.57 -14.65
C ILE A 50 -11.83 1.96 -14.67
N SER A 51 -11.38 2.47 -15.83
CA SER A 51 -10.05 3.04 -16.04
C SER A 51 -10.08 4.32 -16.90
N GLU A 52 -11.25 5.00 -16.97
CA GLU A 52 -11.40 6.30 -17.63
C GLU A 52 -11.20 7.44 -16.62
N PRO A 53 -10.15 8.28 -16.77
CA PRO A 53 -9.79 9.31 -15.79
C PRO A 53 -10.91 10.28 -15.45
N GLU A 54 -11.68 10.73 -16.45
CA GLU A 54 -12.77 11.69 -16.23
C GLU A 54 -13.90 11.07 -15.38
N ILE A 55 -14.24 9.80 -15.65
CA ILE A 55 -15.24 9.09 -14.85
C ILE A 55 -14.70 8.81 -13.44
N ILE A 56 -13.43 8.41 -13.31
CA ILE A 56 -12.79 8.25 -12.00
C ILE A 56 -12.88 9.56 -11.19
N ARG A 57 -12.61 10.70 -11.84
CA ARG A 57 -12.74 12.01 -11.20
C ARG A 57 -14.18 12.29 -10.76
N GLU A 58 -15.15 12.01 -11.61
CA GLU A 58 -16.57 12.19 -11.25
C GLU A 58 -16.94 11.31 -10.04
N LEU A 59 -16.61 10.04 -10.08
CA LEU A 59 -16.91 9.09 -9.00
C LEU A 59 -16.31 9.51 -7.66
N LEU A 60 -15.01 9.84 -7.64
CA LEU A 60 -14.27 10.07 -6.40
C LEU A 60 -14.39 11.49 -5.83
N VAL A 61 -14.88 12.46 -6.63
CA VAL A 61 -14.95 13.87 -6.24
C VAL A 61 -16.37 14.41 -6.22
N ARG A 62 -17.21 14.04 -7.22
CA ARG A 62 -18.60 14.54 -7.31
C ARG A 62 -19.60 13.67 -6.62
N HIS A 63 -19.32 12.36 -6.54
CA HIS A 63 -20.24 11.35 -5.97
C HIS A 63 -19.62 10.57 -4.78
N PRO A 64 -18.83 11.21 -3.88
CA PRO A 64 -18.22 10.50 -2.77
C PRO A 64 -19.23 9.98 -1.75
N ASP A 65 -20.39 10.65 -1.60
CA ASP A 65 -21.41 10.31 -0.62
C ASP A 65 -22.36 9.21 -1.11
N GLU A 66 -22.46 9.01 -2.44
CA GLU A 66 -23.20 7.92 -3.06
C GLU A 66 -22.42 6.61 -3.09
N LEU A 67 -21.11 6.65 -2.72
CA LEU A 67 -20.19 5.53 -2.83
C LEU A 67 -19.62 5.14 -1.46
N HIS A 68 -19.87 3.90 -1.06
CA HIS A 68 -19.16 3.27 0.06
C HIS A 68 -18.09 2.30 -0.42
N LYS A 69 -17.20 1.85 0.46
CA LYS A 69 -16.36 0.69 0.20
C LYS A 69 -17.26 -0.51 -0.04
N ASP A 70 -16.88 -1.36 -0.99
CA ASP A 70 -17.69 -2.53 -1.27
C ASP A 70 -17.83 -3.41 0.00
N ARG A 71 -19.03 -3.93 0.21
CA ARG A 71 -19.38 -4.63 1.47
C ARG A 71 -18.58 -5.89 1.69
N PHE A 72 -18.12 -6.53 0.61
CA PHE A 72 -17.39 -7.78 0.73
C PHE A 72 -15.97 -7.54 1.23
N THR A 73 -15.22 -6.69 0.54
CA THR A 73 -13.86 -6.28 0.94
C THR A 73 -13.88 -5.63 2.33
N ALA A 74 -14.83 -4.72 2.57
CA ALA A 74 -15.00 -4.07 3.86
C ALA A 74 -15.26 -5.08 5.00
N HIS A 75 -16.01 -6.16 4.75
CA HIS A 75 -16.23 -7.22 5.74
C HIS A 75 -14.93 -7.96 6.09
N VAL A 76 -14.12 -8.32 5.10
CA VAL A 76 -12.84 -9.00 5.31
C VAL A 76 -11.88 -8.11 6.11
N PHE A 77 -11.70 -6.86 5.68
CA PHE A 77 -10.80 -5.92 6.36
C PHE A 77 -11.29 -5.56 7.77
N ARG A 78 -12.60 -5.40 8.00
CA ARG A 78 -13.13 -5.09 9.33
C ARG A 78 -12.86 -6.20 10.34
N ARG A 79 -12.80 -7.45 9.90
CA ARG A 79 -12.39 -8.57 10.78
C ARG A 79 -10.94 -8.47 11.21
N MET A 80 -10.06 -7.94 10.35
CA MET A 80 -8.61 -7.83 10.63
C MET A 80 -8.30 -6.59 11.46
N LEU A 81 -8.93 -5.46 11.13
CA LEU A 81 -8.54 -4.12 11.56
C LEU A 81 -9.54 -3.46 12.51
N GLY A 82 -10.69 -4.11 12.74
CA GLY A 82 -11.80 -3.47 13.41
C GLY A 82 -12.41 -2.36 12.55
N ASP A 83 -12.94 -1.34 13.20
CA ASP A 83 -13.65 -0.23 12.55
C ASP A 83 -12.81 1.06 12.58
N GLY A 84 -11.55 0.95 12.10
CA GLY A 84 -10.60 2.05 11.96
C GLY A 84 -10.76 2.82 10.64
N LEU A 85 -9.86 3.75 10.36
CA LEU A 85 -9.90 4.69 9.22
C LEU A 85 -10.09 3.97 7.87
N LEU A 86 -9.48 2.80 7.68
CA LEU A 86 -9.58 2.04 6.43
C LEU A 86 -10.97 1.43 6.22
N THR A 87 -11.69 1.09 7.29
CA THR A 87 -12.97 0.36 7.23
C THR A 87 -14.18 1.21 7.60
N ALA A 88 -13.98 2.35 8.24
CA ALA A 88 -15.04 3.26 8.62
C ALA A 88 -15.67 3.98 7.42
N GLU A 89 -16.95 4.36 7.56
CA GLU A 89 -17.72 5.11 6.56
C GLU A 89 -18.36 6.36 7.20
N ASP A 90 -18.87 7.23 6.35
CA ASP A 90 -19.71 8.39 6.69
C ASP A 90 -19.08 9.31 7.76
N ALA A 91 -19.90 9.76 8.70
CA ALA A 91 -19.50 10.65 9.78
C ALA A 91 -18.37 10.07 10.65
N LYS A 92 -18.37 8.74 10.86
CA LYS A 92 -17.30 8.07 11.62
C LYS A 92 -15.97 8.22 10.93
N TRP A 93 -15.89 7.92 9.63
CA TRP A 93 -14.69 8.10 8.84
C TRP A 93 -14.19 9.56 8.85
N SER A 94 -15.11 10.51 8.65
CA SER A 94 -14.77 11.93 8.63
C SER A 94 -14.16 12.40 9.96
N ARG A 95 -14.73 11.98 11.09
CA ARG A 95 -14.21 12.28 12.44
C ARG A 95 -12.82 11.69 12.65
N GLN A 96 -12.60 10.43 12.28
CA GLN A 96 -11.31 9.76 12.38
C GLN A 96 -10.27 10.42 11.48
N ARG A 97 -10.63 10.68 10.21
CA ARG A 97 -9.75 11.33 9.25
C ARG A 97 -9.22 12.67 9.74
N LYS A 98 -10.08 13.51 10.32
CA LYS A 98 -9.71 14.81 10.89
C LYS A 98 -8.68 14.69 12.02
N LEU A 99 -8.78 13.65 12.86
CA LEU A 99 -7.85 13.43 13.97
C LEU A 99 -6.51 12.84 13.51
N ILE A 100 -6.52 11.96 12.52
CA ILE A 100 -5.33 11.23 12.08
C ILE A 100 -4.50 12.01 11.06
N GLN A 101 -5.16 12.74 10.16
CA GLN A 101 -4.48 13.42 9.05
C GLN A 101 -3.36 14.39 9.48
N PRO A 102 -3.46 15.17 10.58
CA PRO A 102 -2.40 16.10 11.00
C PRO A 102 -1.04 15.42 11.25
N ILE A 103 -1.04 14.17 11.70
CA ILE A 103 0.19 13.40 11.96
C ILE A 103 1.01 13.20 10.68
N PHE A 104 0.30 13.01 9.55
CA PHE A 104 0.89 12.76 8.25
C PHE A 104 1.15 14.05 7.45
N HIS A 105 1.12 15.23 8.09
CA HIS A 105 1.59 16.46 7.45
C HIS A 105 3.11 16.51 7.32
N ALA A 106 3.59 17.09 6.22
CA ALA A 106 5.01 17.11 5.87
C ALA A 106 5.95 17.60 7.00
N GLY A 107 5.51 18.58 7.81
CA GLY A 107 6.30 19.12 8.93
C GLY A 107 6.57 18.10 10.04
N HIS A 108 5.69 17.12 10.26
CA HIS A 108 5.91 16.05 11.25
C HIS A 108 6.66 14.85 10.66
N ILE A 109 6.42 14.57 9.36
CA ILE A 109 7.00 13.39 8.73
C ILE A 109 8.52 13.52 8.56
N GLN A 110 9.01 14.73 8.28
CA GLN A 110 10.45 14.98 8.14
C GLN A 110 11.25 14.59 9.40
N ASP A 111 10.65 14.67 10.58
CA ASP A 111 11.29 14.30 11.83
C ASP A 111 11.59 12.79 11.93
N PHE A 112 10.94 11.97 11.10
CA PHE A 112 11.19 10.54 11.04
C PHE A 112 12.33 10.15 10.08
N ALA A 113 12.82 11.07 9.25
CA ALA A 113 13.82 10.79 8.23
C ALA A 113 15.08 10.11 8.78
N ASP A 114 15.62 10.65 9.90
CA ASP A 114 16.79 10.07 10.55
C ASP A 114 16.52 8.65 11.08
N THR A 115 15.31 8.38 11.54
CA THR A 115 14.90 7.04 11.98
C THR A 115 14.88 6.06 10.79
N PHE A 116 14.38 6.48 9.62
CA PHE A 116 14.37 5.65 8.42
C PHE A 116 15.79 5.30 7.97
N THR A 117 16.66 6.31 7.92
CA THR A 117 18.07 6.14 7.56
C THR A 117 18.79 5.20 8.53
N ALA A 118 18.62 5.42 9.85
CA ALA A 118 19.27 4.61 10.86
C ALA A 118 18.85 3.13 10.77
N LEU A 119 17.55 2.85 10.71
CA LEU A 119 17.04 1.48 10.64
C LEU A 119 17.42 0.79 9.32
N ALA A 120 17.44 1.51 8.19
CA ALA A 120 17.92 0.98 6.92
C ALA A 120 19.44 0.69 6.97
N GLY A 121 20.24 1.59 7.57
CA GLY A 121 21.66 1.39 7.79
C GLY A 121 21.96 0.16 8.64
N GLU A 122 21.29 0.02 9.81
CA GLU A 122 21.41 -1.16 10.66
C GLU A 122 21.07 -2.46 9.91
N MET A 123 20.09 -2.44 9.03
CA MET A 123 19.74 -3.59 8.19
C MET A 123 20.89 -3.90 7.21
N CYS A 124 21.42 -2.89 6.51
CA CYS A 124 22.53 -3.05 5.58
C CYS A 124 23.79 -3.58 6.27
N GLU A 125 24.08 -3.11 7.49
CA GLU A 125 25.21 -3.59 8.29
C GLU A 125 25.08 -5.06 8.68
N ARG A 126 23.86 -5.51 9.00
CA ARG A 126 23.60 -6.91 9.38
C ARG A 126 23.71 -7.91 8.23
N TRP A 127 23.55 -7.47 6.99
CA TRP A 127 23.59 -8.37 5.84
C TRP A 127 25.03 -8.78 5.52
N PRO A 128 25.39 -10.08 5.64
CA PRO A 128 26.75 -10.52 5.36
C PRO A 128 27.05 -10.49 3.85
N VAL A 129 28.25 -10.09 3.47
CA VAL A 129 28.72 -10.23 2.09
C VAL A 129 28.71 -11.72 1.70
N GLY A 130 28.21 -12.01 0.51
CA GLY A 130 28.03 -13.38 -0.01
C GLY A 130 26.72 -14.04 0.42
N ALA A 131 25.97 -13.47 1.36
CA ALA A 131 24.68 -14.02 1.78
C ALA A 131 23.61 -13.96 0.68
N THR A 132 22.77 -14.99 0.66
CA THR A 132 21.51 -15.00 -0.11
C THR A 132 20.36 -14.69 0.84
N LEU A 133 19.54 -13.72 0.46
CA LEU A 133 18.45 -13.19 1.27
C LEU A 133 17.14 -13.18 0.49
N GLN A 134 16.03 -13.32 1.20
CA GLN A 134 14.67 -13.10 0.67
C GLN A 134 14.32 -11.62 0.82
N LEU A 135 14.42 -10.87 -0.26
CA LEU A 135 14.26 -9.40 -0.23
C LEU A 135 12.92 -8.96 0.38
N GLU A 136 11.81 -9.63 0.02
CA GLU A 136 10.49 -9.31 0.55
C GLU A 136 10.46 -9.42 2.09
N LYS A 137 11.04 -10.48 2.66
CA LYS A 137 11.09 -10.66 4.12
C LYS A 137 11.91 -9.58 4.80
N GLU A 138 13.05 -9.23 4.24
CA GLU A 138 13.89 -8.16 4.78
C GLU A 138 13.19 -6.79 4.73
N MET A 139 12.48 -6.50 3.64
CA MET A 139 11.70 -5.25 3.53
C MET A 139 10.52 -5.25 4.51
N MET A 140 9.82 -6.38 4.67
CA MET A 140 8.74 -6.51 5.67
C MET A 140 9.25 -6.27 7.09
N ALA A 141 10.37 -6.90 7.48
CA ALA A 141 10.99 -6.69 8.78
C ALA A 141 11.40 -5.23 9.02
N LEU A 142 12.00 -4.60 8.00
CA LEU A 142 12.42 -3.19 8.08
C LEU A 142 11.23 -2.26 8.27
N THR A 143 10.23 -2.33 7.39
CA THR A 143 9.07 -1.43 7.44
C THR A 143 8.23 -1.64 8.69
N LEU A 144 8.17 -2.87 9.21
CA LEU A 144 7.55 -3.18 10.49
C LEU A 144 8.26 -2.47 11.66
N ARG A 145 9.59 -2.52 11.68
CA ARG A 145 10.39 -1.77 12.68
C ARG A 145 10.19 -0.26 12.55
N ILE A 146 10.18 0.24 11.32
CA ILE A 146 9.95 1.67 11.04
C ILE A 146 8.60 2.11 11.61
N ILE A 147 7.50 1.41 11.30
CA ILE A 147 6.17 1.74 11.83
C ILE A 147 6.14 1.70 13.36
N CYS A 148 6.71 0.69 13.98
CA CYS A 148 6.73 0.60 15.43
C CYS A 148 7.54 1.73 16.07
N ARG A 149 8.68 2.08 15.49
CA ARG A 149 9.54 3.13 16.02
C ARG A 149 8.98 4.53 15.83
N THR A 150 8.36 4.80 14.69
CA THR A 150 7.85 6.15 14.35
C THR A 150 6.44 6.40 14.85
N MET A 151 5.54 5.40 14.77
CA MET A 151 4.13 5.59 15.10
C MET A 151 3.81 5.27 16.57
N PHE A 152 4.62 4.41 17.21
CA PHE A 152 4.38 3.97 18.58
C PHE A 152 5.55 4.22 19.51
N SER A 153 6.71 4.69 19.00
CA SER A 153 7.97 4.89 19.76
C SER A 153 8.39 3.65 20.55
N GLU A 154 8.16 2.47 19.97
CA GLU A 154 8.48 1.18 20.59
C GLU A 154 9.55 0.43 19.79
N GLU A 155 10.47 -0.22 20.49
CA GLU A 155 11.45 -1.12 19.90
C GLU A 155 10.96 -2.56 20.03
N ILE A 156 10.71 -3.22 18.87
CA ILE A 156 10.13 -4.57 18.81
C ILE A 156 11.12 -5.63 18.28
N ALA A 157 12.42 -5.31 18.27
CA ALA A 157 13.42 -6.20 17.65
C ALA A 157 13.32 -7.66 18.08
N GLY A 158 13.03 -7.93 19.35
CA GLY A 158 12.85 -9.29 19.87
C GLY A 158 11.50 -9.95 19.52
N GLN A 159 10.57 -9.25 18.90
CA GLN A 159 9.21 -9.74 18.62
C GLN A 159 8.88 -9.77 17.12
N ILE A 160 9.78 -9.27 16.26
CA ILE A 160 9.55 -9.12 14.80
C ILE A 160 9.12 -10.45 14.19
N GLU A 161 9.88 -11.52 14.39
CA GLU A 161 9.58 -12.83 13.80
C GLU A 161 8.19 -13.37 14.18
N GLN A 162 7.76 -13.13 15.41
CA GLN A 162 6.43 -13.55 15.86
C GLN A 162 5.33 -12.70 15.22
N LEU A 163 5.56 -11.39 15.09
CA LEU A 163 4.62 -10.47 14.44
C LEU A 163 4.49 -10.77 12.95
N GLU A 164 5.60 -11.01 12.26
CA GLU A 164 5.59 -11.42 10.84
C GLU A 164 4.77 -12.69 10.63
N LYS A 165 4.96 -13.72 11.46
CA LYS A 165 4.15 -14.94 11.40
C LYS A 165 2.66 -14.68 11.60
N HIS A 166 2.30 -13.78 12.52
CA HIS A 166 0.90 -13.40 12.70
C HIS A 166 0.36 -12.67 11.48
N LEU A 167 1.13 -11.72 10.92
CA LEU A 167 0.76 -10.96 9.73
C LEU A 167 0.58 -11.86 8.50
N GLU A 168 1.53 -12.77 8.25
CA GLU A 168 1.43 -13.76 7.17
C GLU A 168 0.14 -14.59 7.27
N VAL A 169 -0.20 -15.08 8.47
CA VAL A 169 -1.43 -15.85 8.68
C VAL A 169 -2.67 -14.99 8.42
N ILE A 170 -2.70 -13.75 8.90
CA ILE A 170 -3.85 -12.86 8.74
C ILE A 170 -4.08 -12.56 7.27
N VAL A 171 -3.03 -12.18 6.53
CA VAL A 171 -3.08 -11.85 5.11
C VAL A 171 -3.48 -13.07 4.27
N ALA A 172 -2.83 -14.23 4.50
CA ALA A 172 -3.14 -15.46 3.76
C ALA A 172 -4.58 -15.93 3.97
N GLU A 173 -5.11 -15.84 5.19
CA GLU A 173 -6.48 -16.26 5.46
C GLU A 173 -7.51 -15.21 4.97
N ALA A 174 -7.15 -13.92 4.96
CA ALA A 174 -7.97 -12.88 4.35
C ALA A 174 -8.04 -13.04 2.83
N GLN A 175 -6.90 -13.32 2.19
CA GLN A 175 -6.84 -13.59 0.75
C GLN A 175 -7.73 -14.75 0.35
N LYS A 176 -7.69 -15.86 1.07
CA LYS A 176 -8.59 -17.00 0.81
C LYS A 176 -10.07 -16.59 0.88
N GLN A 177 -10.43 -15.69 1.80
CA GLN A 177 -11.81 -15.18 1.88
C GLN A 177 -12.15 -14.33 0.66
N LEU A 178 -11.22 -13.48 0.18
CA LEU A 178 -11.40 -12.67 -1.02
C LEU A 178 -11.54 -13.56 -2.27
N ASP A 179 -10.72 -14.60 -2.40
CA ASP A 179 -10.73 -15.53 -3.54
C ASP A 179 -12.02 -16.36 -3.61
N PHE A 180 -12.57 -16.71 -2.45
CA PHE A 180 -13.85 -17.45 -2.40
C PHE A 180 -15.04 -16.63 -2.92
N GLY A 181 -14.97 -15.30 -2.84
CA GLY A 181 -16.03 -14.40 -3.31
C GLY A 181 -17.37 -14.54 -2.58
N LEU A 182 -17.43 -15.32 -1.50
CA LEU A 182 -18.64 -15.59 -0.72
C LEU A 182 -18.49 -15.08 0.70
N ARG A 183 -19.50 -14.37 1.18
CA ARG A 183 -19.60 -14.01 2.60
C ARG A 183 -19.88 -15.26 3.44
N ILE A 184 -18.85 -15.80 4.04
CA ILE A 184 -19.02 -16.88 5.01
C ILE A 184 -19.30 -16.23 6.37
N PRO A 185 -20.40 -16.58 7.06
CA PRO A 185 -20.72 -16.00 8.35
C PRO A 185 -19.60 -16.22 9.36
N SER A 186 -19.21 -15.18 10.09
CA SER A 186 -18.07 -15.21 11.03
C SER A 186 -18.29 -16.12 12.26
N TRP A 187 -19.54 -16.47 12.55
CA TRP A 187 -19.90 -17.38 13.66
C TRP A 187 -19.62 -18.86 13.33
N LEU A 188 -19.39 -19.21 12.06
CA LEU A 188 -19.01 -20.57 11.69
C LEU A 188 -17.61 -20.90 12.21
N PRO A 189 -17.43 -22.00 12.96
CA PRO A 189 -16.17 -22.35 13.61
C PRO A 189 -15.17 -22.97 12.60
N LEU A 190 -14.88 -22.27 11.51
CA LEU A 190 -13.95 -22.75 10.48
C LEU A 190 -12.51 -22.71 11.03
N PRO A 191 -11.66 -23.72 10.70
CA PRO A 191 -10.25 -23.70 11.05
C PRO A 191 -9.49 -22.45 10.58
N THR A 192 -9.84 -21.94 9.39
CA THR A 192 -9.37 -20.69 8.82
C THR A 192 -9.62 -19.51 9.75
N TYR A 193 -10.87 -19.36 10.21
CA TYR A 193 -11.22 -18.26 11.13
C TYR A 193 -10.55 -18.38 12.50
N ARG A 194 -10.40 -19.61 13.02
CA ARG A 194 -9.70 -19.81 14.30
C ARG A 194 -8.24 -19.39 14.21
N ARG A 195 -7.53 -19.77 13.13
CA ARG A 195 -6.13 -19.38 12.91
C ARG A 195 -5.99 -17.87 12.76
N GLN A 196 -6.83 -17.25 11.93
CA GLN A 196 -6.84 -15.81 11.73
C GLN A 196 -7.13 -15.05 13.03
N ASN A 197 -8.17 -15.44 13.77
CA ASN A 197 -8.53 -14.79 15.03
C ASN A 197 -7.41 -14.92 16.09
N LYS A 198 -6.71 -16.06 16.17
CA LYS A 198 -5.56 -16.23 17.06
C LYS A 198 -4.41 -15.27 16.69
N ALA A 199 -4.13 -15.13 15.41
CA ALA A 199 -3.09 -14.23 14.93
C ALA A 199 -3.47 -12.74 15.16
N ILE A 200 -4.74 -12.36 14.90
CA ILE A 200 -5.25 -11.01 15.19
C ILE A 200 -5.17 -10.72 16.69
N ALA A 201 -5.57 -11.68 17.54
CA ALA A 201 -5.46 -11.51 18.99
C ALA A 201 -4.01 -11.27 19.43
N GLY A 202 -3.03 -12.00 18.86
CA GLY A 202 -1.62 -11.81 19.19
C GLY A 202 -1.11 -10.39 18.90
N ILE A 203 -1.48 -9.82 17.73
CA ILE A 203 -1.11 -8.43 17.40
C ILE A 203 -1.90 -7.43 18.28
N SER A 204 -3.20 -7.67 18.47
CA SER A 204 -4.04 -6.81 19.31
C SER A 204 -3.57 -6.74 20.74
N ASP A 205 -3.13 -7.86 21.33
CA ASP A 205 -2.62 -7.93 22.70
C ASP A 205 -1.32 -7.13 22.86
N LEU A 206 -0.42 -7.21 21.87
CA LEU A 206 0.78 -6.37 21.84
C LEU A 206 0.41 -4.88 21.80
N LEU A 207 -0.47 -4.49 20.86
CA LEU A 207 -0.88 -3.10 20.76
C LEU A 207 -1.60 -2.60 22.01
N ARG A 208 -2.44 -3.43 22.65
CA ARG A 208 -3.06 -3.08 23.94
C ARG A 208 -2.03 -2.85 25.04
N GLN A 209 -0.99 -3.68 25.12
CA GLN A 209 0.10 -3.46 26.09
C GLN A 209 0.81 -2.12 25.85
N ILE A 210 1.09 -1.77 24.58
CA ILE A 210 1.70 -0.50 24.21
C ILE A 210 0.76 0.67 24.58
N ILE A 211 -0.54 0.57 24.26
CA ILE A 211 -1.56 1.56 24.60
C ILE A 211 -1.63 1.77 26.11
N GLN A 212 -1.76 0.70 26.90
CA GLN A 212 -1.85 0.76 28.36
C GLN A 212 -0.60 1.34 29.01
N LYS A 213 0.59 0.97 28.52
CA LYS A 213 1.86 1.56 28.96
C LYS A 213 1.88 3.08 28.73
N ARG A 214 1.46 3.55 27.55
CA ARG A 214 1.40 4.97 27.22
C ARG A 214 0.36 5.73 28.06
N GLN A 215 -0.82 5.15 28.26
CA GLN A 215 -1.86 5.72 29.14
C GLN A 215 -1.36 5.88 30.57
N ALA A 216 -0.65 4.88 31.10
CA ALA A 216 -0.06 4.96 32.45
C ALA A 216 1.00 6.06 32.55
N GLN A 217 1.82 6.26 31.52
CA GLN A 217 2.81 7.34 31.48
C GLN A 217 2.13 8.73 31.47
N LEU A 218 1.09 8.90 30.64
CA LEU A 218 0.30 10.13 30.57
C LEU A 218 -0.38 10.43 31.91
N ALA A 219 -0.99 9.44 32.55
CA ALA A 219 -1.66 9.58 33.84
C ALA A 219 -0.67 9.98 34.97
N GLN A 220 0.61 9.62 34.86
CA GLN A 220 1.66 9.98 35.79
C GLN A 220 2.31 11.35 35.49
N GLY A 221 1.83 12.05 34.44
CA GLY A 221 2.41 13.31 33.99
C GLY A 221 3.85 13.18 33.47
N ARG A 222 4.26 11.99 33.02
CA ARG A 222 5.59 11.78 32.43
C ARG A 222 5.64 12.39 31.04
N GLU A 223 6.82 12.84 30.66
CA GLU A 223 7.09 13.19 29.27
C GLU A 223 6.93 11.97 28.38
N VAL A 224 6.19 12.11 27.28
CA VAL A 224 5.90 11.05 26.31
C VAL A 224 6.23 11.52 24.89
N PRO A 225 6.59 10.60 23.98
CA PRO A 225 6.86 10.94 22.59
C PRO A 225 5.65 11.58 21.90
N ALA A 226 5.91 12.55 21.01
CA ALA A 226 4.89 13.16 20.15
C ALA A 226 4.61 12.28 18.91
N ASP A 227 4.21 11.04 19.13
CA ASP A 227 3.92 10.04 18.09
C ASP A 227 2.41 9.87 17.84
N LEU A 228 2.05 9.02 16.86
CA LEU A 228 0.65 8.72 16.55
C LEU A 228 -0.14 8.27 17.78
N LEU A 229 0.43 7.36 18.56
CA LEU A 229 -0.27 6.81 19.73
C LEU A 229 -0.60 7.89 20.76
N THR A 230 0.35 8.75 21.08
CA THR A 230 0.11 9.86 22.01
C THR A 230 -0.97 10.80 21.48
N MET A 231 -0.92 11.13 20.18
CA MET A 231 -1.93 11.98 19.57
C MET A 231 -3.33 11.35 19.62
N LEU A 232 -3.48 10.07 19.33
CA LEU A 232 -4.77 9.37 19.43
C LEU A 232 -5.31 9.35 20.86
N LEU A 233 -4.44 9.13 21.86
CA LEU A 233 -4.83 9.09 23.27
C LEU A 233 -5.21 10.44 23.84
N THR A 234 -4.60 11.50 23.34
CA THR A 234 -4.84 12.88 23.82
C THR A 234 -5.86 13.63 22.97
N ALA A 235 -6.13 13.18 21.77
CA ALA A 235 -7.09 13.81 20.87
C ALA A 235 -8.50 13.87 21.45
N ARG A 236 -9.21 14.93 21.10
CA ARG A 236 -10.63 15.11 21.41
C ARG A 236 -11.39 15.35 20.12
N TYR A 237 -12.57 14.75 20.05
CA TYR A 237 -13.51 15.07 18.99
C TYR A 237 -14.08 16.47 19.18
N GLU A 238 -14.81 16.99 18.17
CA GLU A 238 -15.41 18.33 18.21
C GLU A 238 -16.41 18.49 19.38
N ASP A 239 -16.98 17.41 19.87
CA ASP A 239 -17.86 17.35 21.06
C ASP A 239 -17.08 17.28 22.39
N GLY A 240 -15.74 17.37 22.37
CA GLY A 240 -14.86 17.28 23.53
C GLY A 240 -14.61 15.87 24.04
N GLN A 241 -15.26 14.85 23.51
CA GLN A 241 -15.09 13.47 23.97
C GLN A 241 -13.73 12.90 23.50
N PRO A 242 -13.07 12.08 24.34
CA PRO A 242 -11.88 11.36 23.92
C PRO A 242 -12.23 10.23 22.94
N MET A 243 -11.23 9.77 22.18
CA MET A 243 -11.36 8.52 21.43
C MET A 243 -11.46 7.34 22.42
N ALA A 244 -12.45 6.47 22.22
CA ALA A 244 -12.58 5.26 23.05
C ALA A 244 -11.36 4.34 22.83
N GLU A 245 -10.92 3.64 23.88
CA GLU A 245 -9.72 2.76 23.83
C GLU A 245 -9.79 1.72 22.70
N GLU A 246 -10.96 1.10 22.51
CA GLU A 246 -11.15 0.14 21.41
C GLU A 246 -11.03 0.83 20.03
N GLN A 247 -11.43 2.08 19.90
CA GLN A 247 -11.23 2.85 18.68
C GLN A 247 -9.75 3.19 18.47
N VAL A 248 -9.01 3.54 19.53
CA VAL A 248 -7.55 3.73 19.47
C VAL A 248 -6.88 2.45 18.97
N LEU A 249 -7.26 1.29 19.50
CA LEU A 249 -6.75 0.00 19.02
C LEU A 249 -7.04 -0.25 17.53
N HIS A 250 -8.25 0.05 17.07
CA HIS A 250 -8.62 -0.11 15.65
C HIS A 250 -7.80 0.81 14.73
N GLU A 251 -7.51 2.04 15.16
CA GLU A 251 -6.65 2.94 14.40
C GLU A 251 -5.19 2.45 14.41
N CYS A 252 -4.68 1.99 15.55
CA CYS A 252 -3.35 1.40 15.64
C CYS A 252 -3.22 0.16 14.74
N LEU A 253 -4.20 -0.75 14.75
CA LEU A 253 -4.25 -1.91 13.84
C LEU A 253 -4.25 -1.46 12.38
N THR A 254 -5.08 -0.47 12.04
CA THR A 254 -5.18 0.06 10.68
C THR A 254 -3.83 0.59 10.19
N ILE A 255 -3.17 1.45 10.96
CA ILE A 255 -1.87 2.04 10.59
C ILE A 255 -0.78 0.98 10.54
N PHE A 256 -0.79 0.05 11.50
CA PHE A 256 0.17 -1.04 11.57
C PHE A 256 0.12 -1.92 10.32
N PHE A 257 -1.06 -2.34 9.88
CA PHE A 257 -1.22 -3.15 8.67
C PHE A 257 -0.96 -2.36 7.39
N ALA A 258 -1.54 -1.16 7.28
CA ALA A 258 -1.46 -0.38 6.05
C ALA A 258 -0.04 0.14 5.78
N GLY A 259 0.71 0.48 6.83
CA GLY A 259 2.00 1.15 6.70
C GLY A 259 3.16 0.21 6.34
N HIS A 260 3.16 -1.03 6.85
CA HIS A 260 4.34 -1.89 6.62
C HIS A 260 4.28 -2.66 5.30
N GLU A 261 3.19 -3.37 5.00
CA GLU A 261 3.13 -4.27 3.83
C GLU A 261 3.23 -3.50 2.51
N THR A 262 2.53 -2.38 2.37
CA THR A 262 2.50 -1.61 1.12
C THR A 262 3.86 -1.02 0.78
N THR A 263 4.58 -0.47 1.75
CA THR A 263 5.93 0.09 1.56
C THR A 263 6.96 -1.03 1.29
N ALA A 264 6.89 -2.14 2.04
CA ALA A 264 7.77 -3.29 1.82
C ALA A 264 7.65 -3.86 0.40
N VAL A 265 6.43 -4.04 -0.09
CA VAL A 265 6.15 -4.53 -1.45
C VAL A 265 6.66 -3.53 -2.49
N SER A 266 6.46 -2.22 -2.27
CA SER A 266 6.98 -1.17 -3.17
C SER A 266 8.51 -1.19 -3.26
N LEU A 267 9.20 -1.30 -2.13
CA LEU A 267 10.67 -1.39 -2.06
C LEU A 267 11.16 -2.69 -2.72
N THR A 268 10.45 -3.80 -2.53
CA THR A 268 10.77 -5.08 -3.16
C THR A 268 10.69 -4.96 -4.68
N TRP A 269 9.62 -4.38 -5.23
CA TRP A 269 9.51 -4.14 -6.66
C TRP A 269 10.56 -3.16 -7.17
N CYS A 270 10.82 -2.09 -6.42
CA CYS A 270 11.83 -1.10 -6.78
C CYS A 270 13.21 -1.75 -6.97
N TRP A 271 13.65 -2.54 -6.01
CA TRP A 271 14.91 -3.28 -6.10
C TRP A 271 14.89 -4.33 -7.21
N THR A 272 13.80 -5.06 -7.38
CA THR A 272 13.64 -6.05 -8.47
C THR A 272 13.85 -5.38 -9.83
N LEU A 273 13.17 -4.25 -10.07
CA LEU A 273 13.30 -3.48 -11.30
C LEU A 273 14.71 -2.91 -11.50
N LEU A 274 15.31 -2.35 -10.47
CA LEU A 274 16.66 -1.80 -10.53
C LEU A 274 17.69 -2.88 -10.88
N LEU A 275 17.59 -4.06 -10.28
CA LEU A 275 18.50 -5.17 -10.54
C LEU A 275 18.30 -5.80 -11.93
N GLN A 276 17.11 -5.70 -12.51
CA GLN A 276 16.84 -6.08 -13.90
C GLN A 276 17.31 -5.03 -14.91
N HIS A 277 17.55 -3.77 -14.47
CA HIS A 277 17.94 -2.65 -15.34
C HIS A 277 19.26 -2.01 -14.86
N PRO A 278 20.42 -2.65 -15.08
CA PRO A 278 21.71 -2.20 -14.54
C PRO A 278 22.11 -0.76 -14.92
N ALA A 279 21.71 -0.28 -16.10
CA ALA A 279 21.98 1.09 -16.51
C ALA A 279 21.22 2.12 -15.65
N ILE A 280 19.97 1.83 -15.28
CA ILE A 280 19.16 2.67 -14.39
C ILE A 280 19.74 2.64 -12.98
N LEU A 281 20.12 1.47 -12.47
CA LEU A 281 20.76 1.33 -11.17
C LEU A 281 22.10 2.08 -11.12
N ALA A 282 22.93 1.99 -12.16
CA ALA A 282 24.19 2.72 -12.22
C ALA A 282 23.99 4.24 -12.18
N ARG A 283 23.01 4.77 -12.93
CA ARG A 283 22.65 6.19 -12.89
C ARG A 283 22.16 6.63 -11.52
N LEU A 284 21.27 5.85 -10.89
CA LEU A 284 20.81 6.12 -9.53
C LEU A 284 21.96 6.09 -8.51
N THR A 285 22.86 5.12 -8.64
CA THR A 285 24.05 5.02 -7.77
C THR A 285 24.94 6.25 -7.94
N ALA A 286 25.16 6.72 -9.17
CA ALA A 286 25.97 7.91 -9.42
C ALA A 286 25.31 9.17 -8.82
N GLU A 287 23.99 9.34 -8.93
CA GLU A 287 23.29 10.45 -8.28
C GLU A 287 23.46 10.41 -6.75
N VAL A 288 23.14 9.26 -6.13
CA VAL A 288 23.20 9.08 -4.67
C VAL A 288 24.63 9.29 -4.16
N SER A 289 25.63 8.67 -4.79
CA SER A 289 27.03 8.81 -4.38
C SER A 289 27.55 10.23 -4.59
N GLY A 290 27.13 10.90 -5.66
CA GLY A 290 27.53 12.29 -5.96
C GLY A 290 27.02 13.29 -4.95
N VAL A 291 25.81 13.07 -4.38
CA VAL A 291 25.21 13.96 -3.39
C VAL A 291 25.66 13.62 -1.98
N LEU A 292 25.72 12.34 -1.62
CA LEU A 292 25.92 11.91 -0.25
C LEU A 292 27.41 11.69 0.10
N GLY A 293 28.25 11.26 -0.86
CA GLY A 293 29.56 10.73 -0.52
C GLY A 293 29.41 9.58 0.48
N ASP A 294 30.17 9.65 1.57
CA ASP A 294 30.16 8.62 2.63
C ASP A 294 29.20 8.94 3.81
N ARG A 295 28.57 10.11 3.82
CA ARG A 295 27.67 10.48 4.91
C ARG A 295 26.27 9.89 4.75
N PRO A 296 25.57 9.56 5.84
CA PRO A 296 24.19 9.12 5.77
C PRO A 296 23.28 10.14 5.09
N VAL A 297 22.24 9.66 4.39
CA VAL A 297 21.23 10.50 3.76
C VAL A 297 20.41 11.24 4.83
N ARG A 298 20.05 12.49 4.55
CA ARG A 298 19.19 13.36 5.37
C ARG A 298 17.99 13.83 4.55
N TYR A 299 16.97 14.32 5.23
CA TYR A 299 15.77 14.85 4.57
C TYR A 299 16.10 15.91 3.50
N ASP A 300 16.97 16.87 3.83
CA ASP A 300 17.33 17.98 2.93
C ASP A 300 18.07 17.54 1.65
N ASP A 301 18.67 16.35 1.64
CA ASP A 301 19.35 15.81 0.47
C ASP A 301 18.39 15.41 -0.63
N LEU A 302 17.14 15.08 -0.27
CA LEU A 302 16.14 14.57 -1.23
C LEU A 302 15.83 15.56 -2.35
N ALA A 303 15.97 16.86 -2.10
CA ALA A 303 15.84 17.89 -3.13
C ALA A 303 16.90 17.77 -4.23
N GLN A 304 18.05 17.15 -3.93
CA GLN A 304 19.17 16.92 -4.84
C GLN A 304 19.18 15.50 -5.43
N LEU A 305 18.18 14.68 -5.11
CA LEU A 305 18.00 13.29 -5.58
C LEU A 305 16.74 13.15 -6.46
N PRO A 306 16.59 13.93 -7.54
CA PRO A 306 15.37 13.88 -8.37
C PRO A 306 15.21 12.54 -9.08
N TYR A 307 16.30 11.88 -9.50
CA TYR A 307 16.21 10.59 -10.18
C TYR A 307 15.76 9.47 -9.23
N LEU A 308 16.17 9.50 -7.98
CA LEU A 308 15.63 8.62 -6.93
C LEU A 308 14.09 8.72 -6.86
N SER A 309 13.56 9.94 -6.87
CA SER A 309 12.10 10.18 -6.87
C SER A 309 11.43 9.64 -8.14
N GLN A 310 12.07 9.79 -9.31
CA GLN A 310 11.58 9.27 -10.59
C GLN A 310 11.52 7.74 -10.59
N VAL A 311 12.54 7.07 -10.08
CA VAL A 311 12.61 5.61 -9.93
C VAL A 311 11.45 5.09 -9.08
N ILE A 312 11.19 5.72 -7.93
CA ILE A 312 10.10 5.33 -7.04
C ILE A 312 8.74 5.55 -7.72
N LYS A 313 8.54 6.69 -8.38
CA LYS A 313 7.29 6.97 -9.11
C LYS A 313 7.02 5.95 -10.22
N GLU A 314 8.03 5.60 -11.00
CA GLU A 314 7.90 4.61 -12.08
C GLU A 314 7.66 3.21 -11.53
N THR A 315 8.27 2.86 -10.41
CA THR A 315 7.97 1.60 -9.69
C THR A 315 6.50 1.54 -9.28
N LEU A 316 5.99 2.59 -8.65
CA LEU A 316 4.60 2.69 -8.22
C LEU A 316 3.60 2.77 -9.39
N ARG A 317 4.06 3.21 -10.57
CA ARG A 317 3.26 3.13 -11.79
C ARG A 317 3.10 1.69 -12.27
N LEU A 318 4.22 0.97 -12.41
CA LEU A 318 4.22 -0.41 -12.91
C LEU A 318 3.58 -1.38 -11.93
N TYR A 319 3.89 -1.24 -10.66
CA TYR A 319 3.44 -2.15 -9.61
C TYR A 319 2.87 -1.40 -8.40
N PRO A 320 1.70 -0.75 -8.56
CA PRO A 320 1.03 -0.10 -7.44
C PRO A 320 0.59 -1.16 -6.42
N PRO A 321 0.98 -1.07 -5.14
CA PRO A 321 0.60 -2.07 -4.13
C PRO A 321 -0.91 -2.31 -4.07
N ALA A 322 -1.71 -1.24 -4.15
CA ALA A 322 -3.16 -1.30 -4.33
C ALA A 322 -3.50 -1.18 -5.82
N ALA A 323 -3.58 -2.31 -6.52
CA ALA A 323 -3.82 -2.34 -7.97
C ALA A 323 -5.23 -1.87 -8.37
N ALA A 324 -6.19 -1.90 -7.44
CA ALA A 324 -7.55 -1.42 -7.66
C ALA A 324 -8.19 -0.95 -6.37
N ILE A 325 -9.21 -0.11 -6.49
CA ILE A 325 -10.11 0.30 -5.40
C ILE A 325 -11.56 -0.03 -5.77
N ALA A 326 -12.26 -0.71 -4.88
CA ALA A 326 -13.66 -1.07 -5.08
C ALA A 326 -14.58 -0.13 -4.31
N ARG A 327 -15.72 0.22 -4.94
CA ARG A 327 -16.80 1.01 -4.34
C ARG A 327 -18.13 0.34 -4.63
N GLU A 328 -19.05 0.40 -3.68
CA GLU A 328 -20.44 0.00 -3.86
C GLU A 328 -21.30 1.25 -3.99
N VAL A 329 -22.19 1.24 -4.97
CA VAL A 329 -23.16 2.32 -5.19
C VAL A 329 -24.28 2.21 -4.14
N MET A 330 -24.44 3.24 -3.32
CA MET A 330 -25.45 3.31 -2.28
C MET A 330 -26.76 3.91 -2.80
N GLN A 331 -26.66 4.94 -3.64
CA GLN A 331 -27.79 5.59 -4.30
C GLN A 331 -27.52 5.70 -5.80
N PRO A 332 -28.53 5.53 -6.67
CA PRO A 332 -28.35 5.64 -8.10
C PRO A 332 -27.86 7.04 -8.51
N PHE A 333 -26.92 7.11 -9.43
CA PHE A 333 -26.45 8.36 -10.03
C PHE A 333 -25.98 8.14 -11.46
N GLU A 334 -25.72 9.25 -12.16
CA GLU A 334 -25.16 9.25 -13.51
C GLU A 334 -23.76 9.89 -13.50
N ALA A 335 -22.79 9.26 -14.19
CA ALA A 335 -21.51 9.85 -14.45
C ALA A 335 -20.97 9.37 -15.81
N GLY A 336 -20.38 10.30 -16.58
CA GLY A 336 -19.80 10.00 -17.91
C GLY A 336 -20.78 9.35 -18.90
N GLY A 337 -22.08 9.60 -18.77
CA GLY A 337 -23.13 8.99 -19.60
C GLY A 337 -23.49 7.55 -19.21
N PHE A 338 -22.99 7.05 -18.08
CA PHE A 338 -23.33 5.74 -17.50
C PHE A 338 -24.30 5.93 -16.33
N GLN A 339 -25.34 5.09 -16.27
CA GLN A 339 -26.28 5.01 -15.16
C GLN A 339 -25.80 3.93 -14.17
N PHE A 340 -25.38 4.34 -12.99
CA PHE A 340 -24.97 3.44 -11.92
C PHE A 340 -26.12 3.22 -10.94
N LYS A 341 -26.45 1.96 -10.69
CA LYS A 341 -27.59 1.55 -9.85
C LYS A 341 -27.13 1.17 -8.46
N ALA A 342 -28.00 1.35 -7.47
CA ALA A 342 -27.72 0.91 -6.11
C ALA A 342 -27.31 -0.58 -6.05
N LYS A 343 -26.32 -0.91 -5.23
CA LYS A 343 -25.72 -2.24 -5.03
C LYS A 343 -24.81 -2.72 -6.16
N GLU A 344 -24.57 -1.94 -7.21
CA GLU A 344 -23.53 -2.23 -8.18
C GLU A 344 -22.14 -1.95 -7.57
N THR A 345 -21.15 -2.76 -7.94
CA THR A 345 -19.76 -2.57 -7.52
C THR A 345 -18.98 -1.91 -8.64
N LEU A 346 -18.26 -0.84 -8.31
CA LEU A 346 -17.37 -0.12 -9.20
C LEU A 346 -15.92 -0.45 -8.82
N ILE A 347 -15.18 -1.05 -9.74
CA ILE A 347 -13.76 -1.37 -9.58
C ILE A 347 -12.96 -0.36 -10.40
N VAL A 348 -12.37 0.62 -9.74
CA VAL A 348 -11.41 1.54 -10.35
C VAL A 348 -10.06 0.83 -10.39
N SER A 349 -9.63 0.41 -11.58
CA SER A 349 -8.36 -0.31 -11.78
C SER A 349 -7.21 0.66 -11.95
N ILE A 350 -6.42 0.84 -10.90
CA ILE A 350 -5.22 1.68 -10.89
C ILE A 350 -4.15 1.07 -11.80
N ASP A 351 -3.95 -0.23 -11.70
CA ASP A 351 -3.00 -0.95 -12.54
C ASP A 351 -3.31 -0.77 -14.03
N THR A 352 -4.56 -1.02 -14.43
CA THR A 352 -4.97 -0.84 -15.84
C THR A 352 -4.79 0.60 -16.30
N LEU A 353 -5.15 1.58 -15.45
CA LEU A 353 -4.98 2.99 -15.75
C LEU A 353 -3.51 3.34 -16.00
N HIS A 354 -2.61 2.83 -15.17
CA HIS A 354 -1.17 3.06 -15.26
C HIS A 354 -0.50 2.34 -16.45
N HIS A 355 -1.18 1.34 -17.05
CA HIS A 355 -0.69 0.61 -18.22
C HIS A 355 -1.39 1.02 -19.55
N GLN A 356 -2.12 2.14 -19.57
CA GLN A 356 -2.71 2.63 -20.82
C GLN A 356 -1.68 3.40 -21.65
N ALA A 357 -1.44 2.95 -22.88
CA ALA A 357 -0.44 3.55 -23.79
C ALA A 357 -0.73 5.01 -24.14
N ASP A 358 -2.00 5.43 -24.12
CA ASP A 358 -2.40 6.82 -24.35
C ASP A 358 -1.89 7.80 -23.27
N PHE A 359 -1.70 7.31 -22.05
CA PHE A 359 -1.18 8.10 -20.93
C PHE A 359 0.29 7.83 -20.65
N PHE A 360 0.73 6.59 -20.90
CA PHE A 360 2.10 6.15 -20.66
C PHE A 360 2.60 5.38 -21.89
N PRO A 361 3.22 6.05 -22.89
CA PRO A 361 3.81 5.37 -24.04
C PRO A 361 4.75 4.26 -23.61
N GLU A 362 4.74 3.12 -24.30
CA GLU A 362 5.50 1.91 -23.91
C GLU A 362 5.24 1.51 -22.43
N PRO A 363 3.97 1.23 -22.06
CA PRO A 363 3.53 1.20 -20.68
C PRO A 363 4.19 0.11 -19.83
N ASP A 364 4.69 -0.95 -20.45
CA ASP A 364 5.34 -2.07 -19.75
C ASP A 364 6.85 -1.85 -19.53
N GLN A 365 7.44 -0.80 -20.09
CA GLN A 365 8.84 -0.47 -19.87
C GLN A 365 9.06 0.26 -18.54
N PHE A 366 10.09 -0.15 -17.81
CA PHE A 366 10.58 0.59 -16.65
C PHE A 366 11.45 1.76 -17.11
N ASN A 367 10.85 2.94 -17.16
CA ASN A 367 11.49 4.16 -17.63
C ASN A 367 11.25 5.32 -16.65
N PRO A 368 12.14 5.53 -15.66
CA PRO A 368 12.03 6.63 -14.69
C PRO A 368 11.99 8.02 -15.31
N ASP A 369 12.56 8.20 -16.50
CA ASP A 369 12.61 9.51 -17.20
C ASP A 369 11.22 10.03 -17.56
N ARG A 370 10.17 9.20 -17.57
CA ARG A 370 8.76 9.65 -17.68
C ARG A 370 8.37 10.70 -16.66
N PHE A 371 8.99 10.65 -15.48
CA PHE A 371 8.74 11.56 -14.37
C PHE A 371 9.82 12.66 -14.28
N GLY A 372 10.62 12.81 -15.33
CA GLY A 372 11.62 13.87 -15.44
C GLY A 372 10.99 15.26 -15.55
N PRO A 373 11.72 16.32 -15.21
CA PRO A 373 11.21 17.69 -15.21
C PRO A 373 10.86 18.19 -16.62
N GLU A 374 11.46 17.61 -17.65
CA GLU A 374 11.22 17.95 -19.07
C GLU A 374 9.97 17.29 -19.65
N GLN A 375 9.39 16.34 -18.93
CA GLN A 375 8.22 15.59 -19.38
C GLN A 375 6.93 16.20 -18.86
N ALA A 376 5.87 16.13 -19.68
CA ALA A 376 4.53 16.45 -19.20
C ALA A 376 4.15 15.52 -18.05
N GLN A 377 3.92 16.09 -16.88
CA GLN A 377 3.55 15.30 -15.72
C GLN A 377 2.17 14.66 -15.93
N PRO A 378 1.99 13.38 -15.61
CA PRO A 378 0.69 12.72 -15.77
C PRO A 378 -0.37 13.39 -14.90
N GLY A 379 -1.60 13.45 -15.44
CA GLY A 379 -2.74 14.03 -14.74
C GLY A 379 -3.04 13.29 -13.43
N ARG A 380 -3.61 14.00 -12.46
CA ARG A 380 -3.93 13.47 -11.12
C ARG A 380 -4.77 12.19 -11.15
N TYR A 381 -5.59 12.01 -12.17
CA TYR A 381 -6.46 10.83 -12.33
C TYR A 381 -5.97 9.86 -13.39
N THR A 382 -4.76 10.07 -13.93
CA THR A 382 -4.04 9.11 -14.77
C THR A 382 -2.90 8.42 -14.02
N TYR A 383 -2.34 9.09 -12.98
CA TYR A 383 -1.34 8.54 -12.07
C TYR A 383 -1.82 8.68 -10.64
N MET A 384 -2.25 7.59 -10.01
CA MET A 384 -2.88 7.62 -8.70
C MET A 384 -2.51 6.41 -7.81
N PRO A 385 -1.20 6.14 -7.58
CA PRO A 385 -0.76 4.97 -6.81
C PRO A 385 -1.24 4.98 -5.35
N PHE A 386 -1.61 6.15 -4.84
CA PHE A 386 -2.17 6.36 -3.49
C PHE A 386 -3.68 6.57 -3.50
N GLY A 387 -4.36 6.26 -4.61
CA GLY A 387 -5.76 6.60 -4.82
C GLY A 387 -5.99 8.09 -5.06
N ALA A 388 -7.26 8.51 -5.00
CA ALA A 388 -7.65 9.91 -5.23
C ALA A 388 -8.95 10.25 -4.47
N GLY A 389 -9.36 11.54 -4.55
CA GLY A 389 -10.56 12.05 -3.90
C GLY A 389 -10.40 12.21 -2.39
N SER A 390 -11.52 12.22 -1.67
CA SER A 390 -11.56 12.40 -0.22
C SER A 390 -10.87 11.26 0.55
N ARG A 391 -10.87 10.06 -0.04
CA ARG A 391 -10.29 8.82 0.52
C ARG A 391 -8.84 8.56 0.07
N ILE A 392 -8.14 9.56 -0.47
CA ILE A 392 -6.71 9.43 -0.80
C ILE A 392 -5.92 8.94 0.41
N CYS A 393 -4.88 8.14 0.20
CA CYS A 393 -4.04 7.59 1.27
C CYS A 393 -3.54 8.70 2.20
N VAL A 394 -3.80 8.54 3.50
CA VAL A 394 -3.36 9.51 4.51
C VAL A 394 -1.83 9.48 4.69
N GLY A 395 -1.23 8.30 4.54
CA GLY A 395 0.21 8.06 4.69
C GLY A 395 1.04 8.26 3.43
N ASN A 396 0.50 8.87 2.35
CA ASN A 396 1.22 8.97 1.07
C ASN A 396 2.57 9.68 1.20
N ALA A 397 2.64 10.78 1.94
CA ALA A 397 3.88 11.52 2.16
C ALA A 397 4.87 10.71 3.02
N PHE A 398 4.38 10.04 4.07
CA PHE A 398 5.18 9.15 4.92
C PHE A 398 5.79 8.01 4.11
N ALA A 399 4.97 7.26 3.38
CA ALA A 399 5.44 6.14 2.56
C ALA A 399 6.43 6.57 1.47
N THR A 400 6.20 7.75 0.85
CA THR A 400 7.13 8.28 -0.16
C THR A 400 8.48 8.63 0.46
N LEU A 401 8.48 9.32 1.61
CA LEU A 401 9.71 9.67 2.33
C LEU A 401 10.43 8.41 2.81
N GLU A 402 9.71 7.45 3.39
CA GLU A 402 10.27 6.17 3.83
C GLU A 402 10.98 5.45 2.68
N MET A 403 10.30 5.30 1.53
CA MET A 403 10.89 4.67 0.34
C MET A 403 12.15 5.42 -0.13
N GLN A 404 12.14 6.74 -0.14
CA GLN A 404 13.28 7.56 -0.57
C GLN A 404 14.48 7.38 0.37
N MET A 405 14.29 7.48 1.68
CA MET A 405 15.36 7.35 2.67
C MET A 405 15.95 5.94 2.68
N VAL A 406 15.08 4.92 2.68
CA VAL A 406 15.51 3.51 2.66
C VAL A 406 16.24 3.17 1.37
N LEU A 407 15.69 3.54 0.21
CA LEU A 407 16.30 3.24 -1.08
C LEU A 407 17.65 3.95 -1.24
N ALA A 408 17.75 5.23 -0.88
CA ALA A 408 18.99 5.98 -0.93
C ALA A 408 20.06 5.35 -0.05
N THR A 409 19.72 4.96 1.19
CA THR A 409 20.64 4.29 2.12
C THR A 409 21.12 2.96 1.57
N MET A 410 20.22 2.12 1.06
CA MET A 410 20.61 0.82 0.50
C MET A 410 21.47 0.94 -0.76
N VAL A 411 21.12 1.87 -1.68
CA VAL A 411 21.90 2.13 -2.90
C VAL A 411 23.30 2.65 -2.58
N GLN A 412 23.43 3.49 -1.54
CA GLN A 412 24.70 4.00 -1.08
C GLN A 412 25.59 2.87 -0.51
N GLN A 413 25.01 1.96 0.29
CA GLN A 413 25.78 1.04 1.12
C GLN A 413 26.02 -0.34 0.49
N LEU A 414 25.12 -0.79 -0.41
CA LEU A 414 25.08 -2.18 -0.87
C LEU A 414 25.29 -2.29 -2.38
N GLN A 415 25.95 -3.37 -2.77
CA GLN A 415 25.90 -3.92 -4.12
C GLN A 415 25.16 -5.26 -4.06
N LEU A 416 24.02 -5.32 -4.75
CA LEU A 416 23.13 -6.47 -4.76
C LEU A 416 23.05 -7.07 -6.16
N ALA A 417 22.79 -8.37 -6.25
CA ALA A 417 22.49 -9.07 -7.50
C ALA A 417 21.29 -10.00 -7.33
N LEU A 418 20.54 -10.20 -8.41
CA LEU A 418 19.49 -11.24 -8.46
C LEU A 418 20.15 -12.61 -8.59
N LEU A 419 19.60 -13.62 -7.94
CA LEU A 419 19.98 -15.00 -8.21
C LEU A 419 19.50 -15.40 -9.62
N PRO A 420 20.27 -16.23 -10.36
CA PRO A 420 19.90 -16.69 -11.68
C PRO A 420 18.61 -17.54 -11.68
N GLY A 421 17.88 -17.49 -12.78
CA GLY A 421 16.73 -18.39 -13.04
C GLY A 421 15.40 -17.94 -12.39
N GLN A 422 15.37 -16.81 -11.70
CA GLN A 422 14.13 -16.27 -11.16
C GLN A 422 13.27 -15.60 -12.25
N GLN A 423 11.96 -15.74 -12.13
CA GLN A 423 10.97 -15.03 -12.93
C GLN A 423 10.16 -14.11 -12.02
N PHE A 424 9.89 -12.90 -12.48
CA PHE A 424 9.20 -11.89 -11.69
C PHE A 424 7.89 -11.50 -12.37
N GLY A 425 6.82 -12.16 -11.97
CA GLY A 425 5.46 -11.79 -12.33
C GLY A 425 4.72 -11.20 -11.13
N PRO A 426 3.73 -10.31 -11.35
CA PRO A 426 2.89 -9.82 -10.26
C PRO A 426 1.89 -10.90 -9.83
N ALA A 427 1.76 -11.10 -8.52
CA ALA A 427 0.65 -11.83 -7.93
C ALA A 427 -0.29 -10.85 -7.23
N GLN A 428 -1.54 -10.83 -7.66
CA GLN A 428 -2.57 -10.02 -7.03
C GLN A 428 -3.08 -10.75 -5.78
N LEU A 429 -2.60 -10.30 -4.65
CA LEU A 429 -3.16 -10.64 -3.35
C LEU A 429 -3.87 -9.40 -2.78
N ILE A 430 -3.87 -9.21 -1.46
CA ILE A 430 -4.29 -7.92 -0.87
C ILE A 430 -3.44 -6.79 -1.45
N THR A 431 -2.15 -7.06 -1.63
CA THR A 431 -1.19 -6.19 -2.34
C THR A 431 -0.66 -6.89 -3.61
N LEU A 432 -0.23 -6.10 -4.59
CA LEU A 432 0.37 -6.58 -5.83
C LEU A 432 1.86 -6.86 -5.61
N LYS A 433 2.23 -8.10 -5.30
CA LYS A 433 3.60 -8.50 -4.96
C LYS A 433 4.24 -9.45 -5.96
N PRO A 434 5.58 -9.62 -5.96
CA PRO A 434 6.23 -10.66 -6.75
C PRO A 434 5.72 -12.07 -6.38
N GLN A 435 5.36 -12.87 -7.39
CA GLN A 435 4.65 -14.14 -7.20
C GLN A 435 5.44 -15.15 -6.34
N ASP A 436 6.73 -15.32 -6.63
CA ASP A 436 7.57 -16.34 -5.98
C ASP A 436 8.57 -15.72 -4.99
N GLY A 437 8.34 -14.43 -4.62
CA GLY A 437 9.30 -13.66 -3.84
C GLY A 437 10.54 -13.30 -4.67
N VAL A 438 11.51 -12.63 -4.05
CA VAL A 438 12.74 -12.17 -4.72
C VAL A 438 13.95 -12.57 -3.90
N GLN A 439 14.81 -13.41 -4.46
CA GLN A 439 16.09 -13.77 -3.85
C GLN A 439 17.21 -12.89 -4.38
N ILE A 440 17.96 -12.30 -3.47
CA ILE A 440 19.11 -11.46 -3.78
C ILE A 440 20.37 -12.01 -3.14
N LYS A 441 21.53 -11.69 -3.75
CA LYS A 441 22.86 -11.90 -3.18
C LYS A 441 23.48 -10.56 -2.82
N VAL A 442 24.04 -10.47 -1.65
CA VAL A 442 24.88 -9.34 -1.24
C VAL A 442 26.26 -9.53 -1.81
N GLU A 443 26.63 -8.78 -2.86
CA GLU A 443 27.93 -8.92 -3.52
C GLU A 443 29.06 -8.21 -2.76
N SER A 444 28.78 -6.97 -2.32
CA SER A 444 29.74 -6.18 -1.55
C SER A 444 29.03 -5.10 -0.74
N LYS A 445 29.75 -4.52 0.23
CA LYS A 445 29.40 -3.27 0.91
C LYS A 445 30.27 -2.16 0.34
N ARG A 446 29.67 -1.01 0.00
CA ARG A 446 30.39 0.12 -0.59
C ARG A 446 31.01 1.04 0.47
N LEU A 447 30.42 1.06 1.66
CA LEU A 447 30.92 1.75 2.83
C LEU A 447 31.33 0.66 3.84
N ALA A 448 32.61 0.47 4.04
CA ALA A 448 33.21 -0.42 5.03
C ALA A 448 34.12 0.38 5.96
#